data_bfbccff9e7471685a9a814ce2256e10e
#
_entry.id   bfbccff9e7471685a9a814ce2256e10e
#
_cell.length_a   1.000
_cell.length_b   1.000
_cell.length_c   1.000
_cell.angle_alpha   90.00
_cell.angle_beta   90.00
_cell.angle_gamma   90.00
#
_symmetry.space_group_name_H-M   'P 1'
#
loop_
_entity.id
_entity.type
_entity.pdbx_description
1 polymer ?
#
loop_
_entity_poly.entity_id
_entity_poly.type
_entity_poly.pdbx_seq_one_letter_code
_entity_poly.pdbx_strand_id
1 'polypeptide(L)'
;TPISPVQPGMEVHATFISNALSSSFIELSPIWIKASIAMLALVFAALFPIMRTRIWTIVGIVAAIIIPIGMSFVLFRNLVFYNAIPALAAGLFAFVAAVVLGYQAEGRQRAYLRKAFAQYLSPEVISELIEKPDALRLGGESKVITVLFSDMAGFTAISERLDPERLTLFMNEYLGIISEQILAQGGTLDKYVGDAVVAFWNAPLDIADHALRACLAACRIQEKLIEIGPELENRFGVAPRTRIGIATGSAIVGNLGSNCRFAYTAVGDSVNIASRLETANKVLGTTILTMRETVAAAFAEGSKSSSPSSSILATQDNELTPEIRLPQPEGEILLFRRLGPALVEGKLQTIELWELRTERKDNIAQSFTIAPWQETRYFSK
;
A
#
# COMPACT_ATOMS: atom_id res chain seq x y z
N THR A 1 -10.41 58.08 37.66
CA THR A 1 -10.20 57.72 36.23
C THR A 1 -9.17 56.62 36.06
N PRO A 2 -9.14 55.90 34.96
CA PRO A 2 -8.14 54.84 34.72
C PRO A 2 -6.68 55.34 34.71
N ILE A 3 -6.47 56.63 34.50
CA ILE A 3 -5.12 57.24 34.36
C ILE A 3 -4.64 57.84 35.67
N SER A 4 -5.59 58.31 36.53
CA SER A 4 -5.27 58.83 37.85
C SER A 4 -6.32 58.38 38.86
N PRO A 5 -5.94 57.73 39.99
CA PRO A 5 -6.89 57.29 41.00
C PRO A 5 -7.47 58.42 41.84
N VAL A 6 -6.89 59.57 41.76
CA VAL A 6 -7.35 60.80 42.48
C VAL A 6 -7.40 61.96 41.51
N GLN A 7 -8.57 62.20 40.96
CA GLN A 7 -8.80 63.38 40.10
C GLN A 7 -9.79 64.34 40.82
N PRO A 8 -9.41 65.61 41.00
CA PRO A 8 -10.33 66.54 41.64
C PRO A 8 -11.65 66.66 40.89
N GLY A 9 -12.78 66.60 41.60
CA GLY A 9 -14.13 66.70 40.99
C GLY A 9 -14.36 67.87 40.06
N MET A 10 -13.70 68.97 40.31
CA MET A 10 -13.76 70.18 39.45
C MET A 10 -13.12 69.95 38.05
N GLU A 11 -12.05 69.16 37.98
CA GLU A 11 -11.44 68.79 36.67
C GLU A 11 -12.33 67.86 35.83
N VAL A 12 -13.10 66.99 36.47
CA VAL A 12 -14.08 66.16 35.78
C VAL A 12 -15.18 66.99 35.17
N HIS A 13 -15.71 67.96 35.96
CA HIS A 13 -16.75 68.93 35.45
C HIS A 13 -16.20 69.82 34.36
N ALA A 14 -15.01 70.36 34.53
CA ALA A 14 -14.37 71.21 33.51
C ALA A 14 -14.14 70.46 32.19
N THR A 15 -13.66 69.21 32.26
CA THR A 15 -13.47 68.31 31.09
C THR A 15 -14.82 68.03 30.42
N PHE A 16 -15.86 67.73 31.19
CA PHE A 16 -17.19 67.51 30.63
C PHE A 16 -17.73 68.70 29.87
N ILE A 17 -17.63 69.93 30.49
CA ILE A 17 -18.06 71.15 29.85
C ILE A 17 -17.23 71.43 28.59
N SER A 18 -15.93 71.29 28.64
CA SER A 18 -15.05 71.43 27.48
C SER A 18 -15.45 70.48 26.34
N ASN A 19 -15.68 69.15 26.66
CA ASN A 19 -16.15 68.23 25.66
C ASN A 19 -17.52 68.51 25.11
N ALA A 20 -18.44 69.04 25.92
CA ALA A 20 -19.76 69.52 25.49
C ALA A 20 -19.70 70.72 24.53
N LEU A 21 -18.81 71.62 24.82
CA LEU A 21 -18.62 72.85 23.97
C LEU A 21 -17.89 72.50 22.66
N SER A 22 -16.98 71.52 22.66
CA SER A 22 -16.24 71.12 21.47
C SER A 22 -16.93 69.98 20.72
N SER A 23 -18.08 69.48 21.18
CA SER A 23 -18.79 68.33 20.62
C SER A 23 -17.88 67.04 20.50
N SER A 24 -16.91 66.86 21.41
CA SER A 24 -15.93 65.85 21.39
C SER A 24 -16.27 64.64 22.30
N PHE A 25 -17.53 64.21 22.25
CA PHE A 25 -17.92 62.93 22.94
C PHE A 25 -17.60 61.72 22.11
N ILE A 26 -17.21 60.63 22.80
CA ILE A 26 -16.99 59.34 22.18
C ILE A 26 -18.33 58.71 21.84
N GLU A 27 -18.58 58.46 20.58
CA GLU A 27 -19.76 57.78 20.08
C GLU A 27 -19.54 56.25 19.96
N LEU A 28 -20.62 55.50 20.15
CA LEU A 28 -20.56 54.03 19.89
C LEU A 28 -20.58 53.78 18.38
N SER A 29 -19.67 52.90 17.93
CA SER A 29 -19.63 52.52 16.52
C SER A 29 -20.95 51.93 16.04
N PRO A 30 -21.45 52.36 14.87
CA PRO A 30 -22.67 51.81 14.27
C PRO A 30 -22.52 50.27 14.02
N ILE A 31 -23.66 49.57 14.04
CA ILE A 31 -23.70 48.10 13.89
C ILE A 31 -23.04 47.60 12.60
N TRP A 32 -23.19 48.36 11.51
CA TRP A 32 -22.62 48.00 10.21
C TRP A 32 -21.08 48.00 10.19
N ILE A 33 -20.43 48.93 10.92
CA ILE A 33 -18.96 48.95 11.07
C ILE A 33 -18.51 47.69 11.84
N LYS A 34 -19.21 47.38 12.95
CA LYS A 34 -18.91 46.16 13.75
C LYS A 34 -19.05 44.91 12.90
N ALA A 35 -20.13 44.78 12.14
CA ALA A 35 -20.40 43.65 11.25
C ALA A 35 -19.37 43.54 10.13
N SER A 36 -18.96 44.62 9.50
CA SER A 36 -17.96 44.61 8.42
C SER A 36 -16.59 44.13 8.90
N ILE A 37 -16.14 44.63 10.07
CA ILE A 37 -14.83 44.20 10.63
C ILE A 37 -14.87 42.75 11.08
N ALA A 38 -15.96 42.28 11.70
CA ALA A 38 -16.15 40.90 12.09
C ALA A 38 -16.19 39.99 10.86
N MET A 39 -16.89 40.38 9.80
CA MET A 39 -16.96 39.64 8.54
C MET A 39 -15.58 39.53 7.86
N LEU A 40 -14.80 40.62 7.85
CA LEU A 40 -13.45 40.63 7.30
C LEU A 40 -12.54 39.68 8.07
N ALA A 41 -12.55 39.71 9.41
CA ALA A 41 -11.78 38.79 10.26
C ALA A 41 -12.17 37.33 10.03
N LEU A 42 -13.49 37.07 9.89
CA LEU A 42 -14.01 35.73 9.60
C LEU A 42 -13.54 35.22 8.23
N VAL A 43 -13.59 36.06 7.19
CA VAL A 43 -13.14 35.70 5.84
C VAL A 43 -11.64 35.37 5.84
N PHE A 44 -10.80 36.19 6.47
CA PHE A 44 -9.37 35.91 6.58
C PHE A 44 -9.11 34.60 7.35
N ALA A 45 -9.75 34.42 8.49
CA ALA A 45 -9.58 33.21 9.30
C ALA A 45 -10.05 31.94 8.61
N ALA A 46 -11.09 31.98 7.75
CA ALA A 46 -11.63 30.83 7.03
C ALA A 46 -10.87 30.53 5.75
N LEU A 47 -10.47 31.52 4.96
CA LEU A 47 -9.85 31.31 3.65
C LEU A 47 -8.39 30.85 3.75
N PHE A 48 -7.61 31.43 4.65
CA PHE A 48 -6.17 31.19 4.69
C PHE A 48 -5.76 29.77 5.14
N PRO A 49 -6.43 29.09 6.07
CA PRO A 49 -6.13 27.68 6.36
C PRO A 49 -6.39 26.72 5.20
N ILE A 50 -7.28 27.11 4.26
CA ILE A 50 -7.58 26.31 3.06
C ILE A 50 -6.44 26.42 2.02
N MET A 51 -5.67 27.51 2.06
CA MET A 51 -4.49 27.69 1.21
C MET A 51 -3.34 26.80 1.73
N ARG A 52 -2.97 25.78 0.95
CA ARG A 52 -2.10 24.63 1.24
C ARG A 52 -0.69 24.92 1.79
N THR A 53 -0.28 26.18 2.00
CA THR A 53 1.05 26.54 2.49
C THR A 53 1.00 27.12 3.91
N ARG A 54 1.87 26.62 4.80
CA ARG A 54 1.96 27.05 6.20
C ARG A 54 2.11 28.58 6.36
N ILE A 55 2.79 29.24 5.42
CA ILE A 55 3.01 30.69 5.43
C ILE A 55 1.69 31.44 5.36
N TRP A 56 0.79 31.06 4.44
CA TRP A 56 -0.50 31.74 4.30
C TRP A 56 -1.42 31.55 5.51
N THR A 57 -1.36 30.39 6.16
CA THR A 57 -2.11 30.17 7.42
C THR A 57 -1.65 31.15 8.50
N ILE A 58 -0.34 31.35 8.66
CA ILE A 58 0.22 32.33 9.61
C ILE A 58 -0.23 33.74 9.25
N VAL A 59 -0.14 34.11 7.98
CA VAL A 59 -0.59 35.45 7.50
C VAL A 59 -2.07 35.68 7.80
N GLY A 60 -2.90 34.66 7.60
CA GLY A 60 -4.34 34.73 7.90
C GLY A 60 -4.65 34.96 9.38
N ILE A 61 -3.95 34.26 10.28
CA ILE A 61 -4.08 34.38 11.72
C ILE A 61 -3.66 35.81 12.17
N VAL A 62 -2.50 36.25 11.70
CA VAL A 62 -1.96 37.57 12.03
C VAL A 62 -2.91 38.69 11.55
N ALA A 63 -3.41 38.57 10.33
CA ALA A 63 -4.39 39.55 9.79
C ALA A 63 -5.70 39.53 10.60
N ALA A 64 -6.22 38.37 10.96
CA ALA A 64 -7.47 38.28 11.74
C ALA A 64 -7.36 38.89 13.15
N ILE A 65 -6.13 38.95 13.70
CA ILE A 65 -5.86 39.60 14.99
C ILE A 65 -5.57 41.10 14.82
N ILE A 66 -4.69 41.46 13.90
CA ILE A 66 -4.21 42.86 13.74
C ILE A 66 -5.30 43.74 13.20
N ILE A 67 -6.14 43.30 12.26
CA ILE A 67 -7.18 44.15 11.64
C ILE A 67 -8.19 44.66 12.65
N PRO A 68 -8.85 43.85 13.51
CA PRO A 68 -9.80 44.37 14.49
C PRO A 68 -9.16 45.31 15.53
N ILE A 69 -7.95 44.99 15.97
CA ILE A 69 -7.21 45.82 16.96
C ILE A 69 -6.79 47.14 16.33
N GLY A 70 -6.19 47.11 15.14
CA GLY A 70 -5.79 48.32 14.43
C GLY A 70 -6.98 49.23 14.10
N MET A 71 -8.10 48.63 13.66
CA MET A 71 -9.34 49.40 13.41
C MET A 71 -9.91 49.98 14.69
N SER A 72 -9.85 49.30 15.83
CA SER A 72 -10.23 49.84 17.13
C SER A 72 -9.45 51.09 17.47
N PHE A 73 -8.13 51.12 17.23
CA PHE A 73 -7.27 52.26 17.46
C PHE A 73 -7.59 53.42 16.52
N VAL A 74 -7.78 53.16 15.22
CA VAL A 74 -8.12 54.18 14.22
C VAL A 74 -9.48 54.83 14.51
N LEU A 75 -10.49 54.04 14.85
CA LEU A 75 -11.83 54.54 15.17
C LEU A 75 -11.83 55.36 16.48
N PHE A 76 -11.04 54.91 17.47
CA PHE A 76 -10.91 55.64 18.74
C PHE A 76 -10.30 57.04 18.53
N ARG A 77 -9.34 57.20 17.61
CA ARG A 77 -8.81 58.53 17.26
C ARG A 77 -9.85 59.47 16.65
N ASN A 78 -10.90 58.91 16.05
CA ASN A 78 -12.04 59.66 15.48
C ASN A 78 -13.23 59.76 16.47
N LEU A 79 -12.98 59.57 17.76
CA LEU A 79 -13.99 59.58 18.82
C LEU A 79 -15.09 58.53 18.67
N VAL A 80 -14.83 57.44 17.96
CA VAL A 80 -15.77 56.33 17.80
C VAL A 80 -15.24 55.12 18.58
N PHE A 81 -16.00 54.66 19.56
CA PHE A 81 -15.66 53.46 20.36
C PHE A 81 -16.07 52.18 19.63
N TYR A 82 -15.10 51.34 19.31
CA TYR A 82 -15.30 50.02 18.74
C TYR A 82 -14.78 48.94 19.66
N ASN A 83 -15.65 47.99 20.05
CA ASN A 83 -15.25 46.82 20.82
C ASN A 83 -14.76 45.72 19.85
N ALA A 84 -13.46 45.40 19.85
CA ALA A 84 -12.84 44.40 19.00
C ALA A 84 -13.11 42.95 19.45
N ILE A 85 -13.56 42.69 20.68
CA ILE A 85 -13.72 41.33 21.24
C ILE A 85 -14.65 40.46 20.40
N PRO A 86 -15.83 40.89 19.94
CA PRO A 86 -16.69 40.04 19.12
C PRO A 86 -16.06 39.64 17.77
N ALA A 87 -15.30 40.57 17.15
CA ALA A 87 -14.60 40.27 15.89
C ALA A 87 -13.46 39.28 16.08
N LEU A 88 -12.69 39.37 17.16
CA LEU A 88 -11.65 38.44 17.52
C LEU A 88 -12.23 37.05 17.83
N ALA A 89 -13.34 36.99 18.58
CA ALA A 89 -14.03 35.75 18.89
C ALA A 89 -14.57 35.06 17.61
N ALA A 90 -15.19 35.82 16.71
CA ALA A 90 -15.65 35.28 15.42
C ALA A 90 -14.50 34.78 14.54
N GLY A 91 -13.37 35.50 14.47
CA GLY A 91 -12.18 35.09 13.75
C GLY A 91 -11.57 33.80 14.31
N LEU A 92 -11.47 33.71 15.64
CA LEU A 92 -10.98 32.50 16.30
C LEU A 92 -11.89 31.26 16.02
N PHE A 93 -13.20 31.45 16.13
CA PHE A 93 -14.18 30.40 15.83
C PHE A 93 -14.08 29.95 14.37
N ALA A 94 -14.00 30.85 13.43
CA ALA A 94 -13.85 30.54 12.01
C ALA A 94 -12.56 29.82 11.71
N PHE A 95 -11.46 30.21 12.35
CA PHE A 95 -10.17 29.55 12.23
C PHE A 95 -10.23 28.10 12.73
N VAL A 96 -10.76 27.88 13.93
CA VAL A 96 -10.91 26.52 14.50
C VAL A 96 -11.79 25.65 13.61
N ALA A 97 -12.94 26.19 13.14
CA ALA A 97 -13.83 25.47 12.23
C ALA A 97 -13.11 25.11 10.90
N ALA A 98 -12.36 26.02 10.30
CA ALA A 98 -11.62 25.77 9.07
C ALA A 98 -10.52 24.70 9.25
N VAL A 99 -9.80 24.72 10.38
CA VAL A 99 -8.80 23.68 10.71
C VAL A 99 -9.44 22.32 10.89
N VAL A 100 -10.55 22.24 11.62
CA VAL A 100 -11.28 20.97 11.85
C VAL A 100 -11.82 20.40 10.52
N LEU A 101 -12.44 21.24 9.70
CA LEU A 101 -12.95 20.81 8.39
C LEU A 101 -11.82 20.37 7.44
N GLY A 102 -10.70 21.10 7.43
CA GLY A 102 -9.52 20.76 6.66
C GLY A 102 -8.94 19.39 7.07
N TYR A 103 -8.80 19.16 8.38
CA TYR A 103 -8.33 17.90 8.92
C TYR A 103 -9.27 16.72 8.57
N GLN A 104 -10.59 16.93 8.67
CA GLN A 104 -11.56 15.91 8.28
C GLN A 104 -11.51 15.60 6.76
N ALA A 105 -11.34 16.61 5.92
CA ALA A 105 -11.24 16.43 4.47
C ALA A 105 -9.99 15.62 4.09
N GLU A 106 -8.83 15.92 4.69
CA GLU A 106 -7.59 15.18 4.48
C GLU A 106 -7.71 13.73 5.00
N GLY A 107 -8.32 13.53 6.17
CA GLY A 107 -8.58 12.19 6.72
C GLY A 107 -9.47 11.35 5.81
N ARG A 108 -10.51 11.92 5.22
CA ARG A 108 -11.39 11.23 4.25
C ARG A 108 -10.66 10.84 2.98
N GLN A 109 -9.81 11.71 2.45
CA GLN A 109 -9.01 11.43 1.25
C GLN A 109 -8.03 10.28 1.49
N ARG A 110 -7.32 10.29 2.64
CA ARG A 110 -6.43 9.18 3.05
C ARG A 110 -7.19 7.87 3.24
N ALA A 111 -8.36 7.90 3.87
CA ALA A 111 -9.21 6.73 4.06
C ALA A 111 -9.73 6.18 2.73
N TYR A 112 -10.11 7.04 1.79
CA TYR A 112 -10.52 6.65 0.45
C TYR A 112 -9.38 5.96 -0.33
N LEU A 113 -8.19 6.54 -0.34
CA LEU A 113 -7.01 5.93 -0.95
C LEU A 113 -6.69 4.58 -0.31
N ARG A 114 -6.67 4.52 1.02
CA ARG A 114 -6.45 3.27 1.76
C ARG A 114 -7.47 2.19 1.33
N LYS A 115 -8.75 2.51 1.26
CA LYS A 115 -9.80 1.57 0.86
C LYS A 115 -9.68 1.14 -0.60
N ALA A 116 -9.30 2.04 -1.51
CA ALA A 116 -9.12 1.73 -2.92
C ALA A 116 -7.93 0.79 -3.16
N PHE A 117 -6.82 0.98 -2.43
CA PHE A 117 -5.62 0.16 -2.58
C PHE A 117 -5.59 -1.08 -1.70
N ALA A 118 -6.44 -1.17 -0.65
CA ALA A 118 -6.51 -2.33 0.25
C ALA A 118 -6.89 -3.65 -0.45
N GLN A 119 -7.42 -3.57 -1.66
CA GLN A 119 -7.75 -4.74 -2.47
C GLN A 119 -6.54 -5.32 -3.22
N TYR A 120 -5.45 -4.57 -3.35
CA TYR A 120 -4.29 -4.93 -4.18
C TYR A 120 -2.98 -4.99 -3.38
N LEU A 121 -2.92 -4.28 -2.26
CA LEU A 121 -1.71 -4.08 -1.47
C LEU A 121 -1.92 -4.45 -0.01
N SER A 122 -0.86 -4.93 0.64
CA SER A 122 -0.91 -5.17 2.09
C SER A 122 -1.07 -3.85 2.88
N PRO A 123 -1.61 -3.88 4.11
CA PRO A 123 -1.81 -2.68 4.92
C PRO A 123 -0.53 -1.87 5.16
N GLU A 124 0.62 -2.54 5.28
CA GLU A 124 1.94 -1.92 5.48
C GLU A 124 2.35 -1.12 4.25
N VAL A 125 2.21 -1.72 3.06
CA VAL A 125 2.48 -1.09 1.76
C VAL A 125 1.59 0.14 1.56
N ILE A 126 0.30 0.05 1.89
CA ILE A 126 -0.63 1.18 1.79
C ILE A 126 -0.22 2.32 2.70
N SER A 127 0.21 2.02 3.93
CA SER A 127 0.63 3.05 4.89
C SER A 127 1.83 3.84 4.38
N GLU A 128 2.83 3.17 3.82
CA GLU A 128 4.01 3.83 3.26
C GLU A 128 3.71 4.62 1.97
N LEU A 129 2.80 4.14 1.12
CA LEU A 129 2.33 4.88 -0.06
C LEU A 129 1.58 6.17 0.28
N ILE A 130 0.81 6.16 1.39
CA ILE A 130 0.13 7.37 1.88
C ILE A 130 1.15 8.41 2.36
N GLU A 131 2.28 7.96 2.92
CA GLU A 131 3.37 8.84 3.35
C GLU A 131 4.20 9.37 2.17
N LYS A 132 4.33 8.59 1.08
CA LYS A 132 5.08 8.92 -0.14
C LYS A 132 4.18 8.95 -1.39
N PRO A 133 3.28 9.94 -1.55
CA PRO A 133 2.32 9.97 -2.66
C PRO A 133 2.97 10.05 -4.05
N ASP A 134 4.21 10.53 -4.12
CA ASP A 134 4.96 10.64 -5.38
C ASP A 134 5.35 9.28 -5.99
N ALA A 135 5.31 8.20 -5.21
CA ALA A 135 5.55 6.84 -5.69
C ALA A 135 4.44 6.30 -6.63
N LEU A 136 3.28 6.99 -6.69
CA LEU A 136 2.13 6.61 -7.51
C LEU A 136 1.99 7.44 -8.81
N ARG A 137 3.05 8.06 -9.30
CA ARG A 137 2.98 8.81 -10.57
C ARG A 137 2.71 7.88 -11.76
N LEU A 138 1.99 8.41 -12.79
CA LEU A 138 1.85 7.75 -14.08
C LEU A 138 3.24 7.53 -14.68
N GLY A 139 3.55 6.29 -15.01
CA GLY A 139 4.85 5.86 -15.52
C GLY A 139 5.29 4.58 -14.85
N GLY A 140 6.33 3.98 -15.35
CA GLY A 140 6.94 2.78 -14.79
C GLY A 140 8.42 3.02 -14.51
N GLU A 141 8.94 2.37 -13.49
CA GLU A 141 10.36 2.28 -13.19
C GLU A 141 10.88 0.88 -13.50
N SER A 142 12.14 0.79 -13.94
CA SER A 142 12.79 -0.50 -14.11
C SER A 142 13.29 -0.99 -12.74
N LYS A 143 12.79 -2.14 -12.31
CA LYS A 143 13.10 -2.70 -11.00
C LYS A 143 13.31 -4.20 -11.10
N VAL A 144 14.21 -4.76 -10.27
CA VAL A 144 14.31 -6.21 -10.12
C VAL A 144 13.20 -6.65 -9.19
N ILE A 145 12.30 -7.48 -9.66
CA ILE A 145 11.16 -8.00 -8.90
C ILE A 145 11.14 -9.52 -8.91
N THR A 146 10.40 -10.12 -8.00
CA THR A 146 10.01 -11.52 -8.08
C THR A 146 8.53 -11.62 -8.38
N VAL A 147 8.19 -12.33 -9.44
CA VAL A 147 6.82 -12.52 -9.94
C VAL A 147 6.37 -13.94 -9.64
N LEU A 148 5.11 -14.06 -9.24
CA LEU A 148 4.41 -15.33 -9.04
C LEU A 148 3.21 -15.38 -9.96
N PHE A 149 3.08 -16.47 -10.72
CA PHE A 149 1.87 -16.87 -11.41
C PHE A 149 1.34 -18.14 -10.76
N SER A 150 0.06 -18.19 -10.46
CA SER A 150 -0.64 -19.40 -10.03
C SER A 150 -1.84 -19.66 -10.90
N ASP A 151 -2.14 -20.95 -11.17
CA ASP A 151 -3.26 -21.40 -11.98
C ASP A 151 -3.84 -22.69 -11.41
N MET A 152 -5.16 -22.87 -11.52
CA MET A 152 -5.83 -24.08 -11.01
C MET A 152 -5.71 -25.23 -12.00
N ALA A 153 -5.24 -26.37 -11.54
CA ALA A 153 -5.18 -27.54 -12.40
C ALA A 153 -6.58 -28.08 -12.69
N GLY A 154 -6.93 -28.13 -13.98
CA GLY A 154 -8.19 -28.70 -14.44
C GLY A 154 -9.43 -27.83 -14.24
N PHE A 155 -9.25 -26.51 -14.13
CA PHE A 155 -10.34 -25.55 -13.95
C PHE A 155 -11.47 -25.69 -14.97
N THR A 156 -11.15 -25.93 -16.26
CA THR A 156 -12.16 -26.11 -17.31
C THR A 156 -13.16 -27.24 -16.95
N ALA A 157 -12.65 -28.38 -16.48
CA ALA A 157 -13.53 -29.48 -16.08
C ALA A 157 -14.35 -29.17 -14.81
N ILE A 158 -13.80 -28.34 -13.92
CA ILE A 158 -14.47 -27.88 -12.69
C ILE A 158 -15.61 -26.94 -13.06
N SER A 159 -15.35 -25.98 -13.95
CA SER A 159 -16.33 -24.98 -14.41
C SER A 159 -17.49 -25.59 -15.20
N GLU A 160 -17.27 -26.73 -15.86
CA GLU A 160 -18.34 -27.47 -16.54
C GLU A 160 -19.21 -28.29 -15.57
N ARG A 161 -18.70 -28.66 -14.39
CA ARG A 161 -19.41 -29.47 -13.39
C ARG A 161 -20.22 -28.70 -12.40
N LEU A 162 -19.81 -27.48 -12.07
CA LEU A 162 -20.47 -26.63 -11.10
C LEU A 162 -21.46 -25.68 -11.81
N ASP A 163 -22.61 -25.47 -11.19
CA ASP A 163 -23.50 -24.39 -11.62
C ASP A 163 -22.84 -23.01 -11.37
N PRO A 164 -23.25 -21.96 -12.06
CA PRO A 164 -22.59 -20.65 -12.01
C PRO A 164 -22.52 -20.03 -10.60
N GLU A 165 -23.53 -20.28 -9.76
CA GLU A 165 -23.56 -19.74 -8.40
C GLU A 165 -22.55 -20.44 -7.51
N ARG A 166 -22.53 -21.78 -7.53
CA ARG A 166 -21.55 -22.59 -6.79
C ARG A 166 -20.11 -22.38 -7.28
N LEU A 167 -19.94 -22.23 -8.60
CA LEU A 167 -18.65 -21.89 -9.20
C LEU A 167 -18.14 -20.54 -8.67
N THR A 168 -19.01 -19.54 -8.60
CA THR A 168 -18.63 -18.21 -8.08
C THR A 168 -18.21 -18.28 -6.61
N LEU A 169 -18.95 -19.01 -5.78
CA LEU A 169 -18.59 -19.20 -4.36
C LEU A 169 -17.25 -19.93 -4.21
N PHE A 170 -17.06 -21.01 -4.95
CA PHE A 170 -15.82 -21.77 -4.96
C PHE A 170 -14.61 -20.93 -5.39
N MET A 171 -14.77 -20.16 -6.48
CA MET A 171 -13.73 -19.28 -7.00
C MET A 171 -13.35 -18.17 -6.02
N ASN A 172 -14.34 -17.55 -5.38
CA ASN A 172 -14.09 -16.51 -4.39
C ASN A 172 -13.29 -17.04 -3.18
N GLU A 173 -13.61 -18.25 -2.73
CA GLU A 173 -12.91 -18.90 -1.64
C GLU A 173 -11.47 -19.29 -2.04
N TYR A 174 -11.31 -19.91 -3.20
CA TYR A 174 -10.01 -20.28 -3.76
C TYR A 174 -9.09 -19.06 -3.98
N LEU A 175 -9.58 -18.04 -4.66
CA LEU A 175 -8.82 -16.81 -4.91
C LEU A 175 -8.51 -16.08 -3.60
N GLY A 176 -9.44 -16.11 -2.64
CA GLY A 176 -9.25 -15.54 -1.31
C GLY A 176 -8.07 -16.16 -0.57
N ILE A 177 -8.00 -17.50 -0.55
CA ILE A 177 -6.92 -18.26 0.08
C ILE A 177 -5.55 -17.86 -0.50
N ILE A 178 -5.45 -17.86 -1.83
CA ILE A 178 -4.18 -17.52 -2.51
C ILE A 178 -3.77 -16.09 -2.21
N SER A 179 -4.71 -15.15 -2.33
CA SER A 179 -4.47 -13.74 -2.12
C SER A 179 -4.02 -13.42 -0.70
N GLU A 180 -4.63 -14.07 0.29
CA GLU A 180 -4.28 -13.92 1.70
C GLU A 180 -2.83 -14.32 1.97
N GLN A 181 -2.36 -15.45 1.41
CA GLN A 181 -0.98 -15.91 1.58
C GLN A 181 0.02 -14.97 0.88
N ILE A 182 -0.33 -14.44 -0.29
CA ILE A 182 0.50 -13.46 -1.01
C ILE A 182 0.64 -12.17 -0.20
N LEU A 183 -0.48 -11.62 0.27
CA LEU A 183 -0.49 -10.39 1.06
C LEU A 183 0.21 -10.56 2.42
N ALA A 184 0.05 -11.70 3.08
CA ALA A 184 0.73 -12.01 4.34
C ALA A 184 2.26 -12.03 4.21
N GLN A 185 2.79 -12.32 3.01
CA GLN A 185 4.22 -12.26 2.70
C GLN A 185 4.65 -10.92 2.08
N GLY A 186 3.81 -9.88 2.15
CA GLY A 186 4.09 -8.54 1.63
C GLY A 186 4.07 -8.45 0.09
N GLY A 187 3.45 -9.40 -0.58
CA GLY A 187 3.28 -9.38 -2.03
C GLY A 187 2.25 -8.36 -2.48
N THR A 188 2.41 -7.88 -3.70
CA THR A 188 1.46 -7.02 -4.40
C THR A 188 0.65 -7.87 -5.37
N LEU A 189 -0.68 -7.89 -5.21
CA LEU A 189 -1.58 -8.53 -6.17
C LEU A 189 -1.70 -7.64 -7.41
N ASP A 190 -1.33 -8.17 -8.57
CA ASP A 190 -1.49 -7.48 -9.85
C ASP A 190 -2.92 -7.63 -10.38
N LYS A 191 -3.29 -8.86 -10.68
CA LYS A 191 -4.61 -9.16 -11.29
C LYS A 191 -5.01 -10.62 -11.12
N TYR A 192 -6.28 -10.86 -11.33
CA TYR A 192 -6.83 -12.20 -11.59
C TYR A 192 -7.07 -12.35 -13.09
N VAL A 193 -6.71 -13.50 -13.65
CA VAL A 193 -6.96 -13.86 -15.04
C VAL A 193 -7.69 -15.20 -15.07
N GLY A 194 -9.02 -15.15 -14.96
CA GLY A 194 -9.83 -16.34 -14.73
C GLY A 194 -9.56 -16.92 -13.34
N ASP A 195 -9.05 -18.12 -13.28
CA ASP A 195 -8.62 -18.83 -12.07
C ASP A 195 -7.14 -18.59 -11.70
N ALA A 196 -6.41 -17.88 -12.56
CA ALA A 196 -5.01 -17.54 -12.33
C ALA A 196 -4.88 -16.26 -11.47
N VAL A 197 -3.88 -16.28 -10.56
CA VAL A 197 -3.48 -15.11 -9.78
C VAL A 197 -2.09 -14.69 -10.18
N VAL A 198 -1.91 -13.38 -10.42
CA VAL A 198 -0.62 -12.77 -10.70
C VAL A 198 -0.26 -11.84 -9.56
N ALA A 199 0.95 -12.01 -9.03
CA ALA A 199 1.47 -11.19 -7.96
C ALA A 199 2.98 -10.96 -8.12
N PHE A 200 3.50 -9.93 -7.46
CA PHE A 200 4.92 -9.65 -7.45
C PHE A 200 5.38 -9.03 -6.13
N TRP A 201 6.70 -9.07 -5.87
CA TRP A 201 7.37 -8.51 -4.70
C TRP A 201 8.46 -7.53 -5.13
N ASN A 202 8.87 -6.66 -4.23
CA ASN A 202 9.86 -5.59 -4.40
C ASN A 202 9.33 -4.36 -5.16
N ALA A 203 8.00 -4.23 -5.25
CA ALA A 203 7.35 -3.03 -5.73
C ALA A 203 5.90 -2.97 -5.19
N PRO A 204 5.37 -1.80 -4.87
CA PRO A 204 5.97 -0.47 -5.02
C PRO A 204 7.11 -0.19 -4.05
N LEU A 205 7.19 -0.92 -2.95
CA LEU A 205 8.21 -0.76 -1.91
C LEU A 205 9.42 -1.67 -2.16
N ASP A 206 10.58 -1.24 -1.68
CA ASP A 206 11.78 -2.05 -1.68
C ASP A 206 11.69 -3.11 -0.59
N ILE A 207 11.72 -4.38 -0.98
CA ILE A 207 11.70 -5.53 -0.10
C ILE A 207 12.98 -6.33 -0.37
N ALA A 208 13.95 -6.27 0.53
CA ALA A 208 15.25 -6.89 0.32
C ALA A 208 15.14 -8.42 0.14
N ASP A 209 14.27 -9.08 0.88
CA ASP A 209 14.03 -10.52 0.87
C ASP A 209 12.86 -10.94 -0.05
N HIS A 210 12.63 -10.19 -1.14
CA HIS A 210 11.48 -10.38 -2.03
C HIS A 210 11.39 -11.78 -2.65
N ALA A 211 12.51 -12.38 -3.05
CA ALA A 211 12.54 -13.70 -3.65
C ALA A 211 12.22 -14.80 -2.63
N LEU A 212 12.75 -14.69 -1.42
CA LEU A 212 12.44 -15.59 -0.32
C LEU A 212 10.96 -15.53 0.06
N ARG A 213 10.40 -14.34 0.20
CA ARG A 213 8.97 -14.15 0.52
C ARG A 213 8.04 -14.70 -0.54
N ALA A 214 8.38 -14.56 -1.81
CA ALA A 214 7.62 -15.17 -2.90
C ALA A 214 7.64 -16.70 -2.82
N CYS A 215 8.78 -17.30 -2.51
CA CYS A 215 8.91 -18.73 -2.30
C CYS A 215 8.09 -19.21 -1.09
N LEU A 216 8.15 -18.49 0.03
CA LEU A 216 7.34 -18.78 1.22
C LEU A 216 5.84 -18.66 0.92
N ALA A 217 5.41 -17.63 0.22
CA ALA A 217 4.01 -17.48 -0.19
C ALA A 217 3.52 -18.68 -1.01
N ALA A 218 4.32 -19.11 -1.99
CA ALA A 218 3.97 -20.26 -2.82
C ALA A 218 3.83 -21.55 -2.01
N CYS A 219 4.72 -21.78 -1.06
CA CYS A 219 4.64 -22.93 -0.17
C CYS A 219 3.41 -22.87 0.74
N ARG A 220 3.15 -21.72 1.35
CA ARG A 220 1.96 -21.50 2.20
C ARG A 220 0.65 -21.69 1.43
N ILE A 221 0.59 -21.26 0.17
CA ILE A 221 -0.56 -21.52 -0.72
C ILE A 221 -0.79 -23.03 -0.85
N GLN A 222 0.24 -23.81 -1.15
CA GLN A 222 0.10 -25.28 -1.29
C GLN A 222 -0.35 -25.92 0.01
N GLU A 223 0.28 -25.58 1.14
CA GLU A 223 -0.07 -26.09 2.46
C GLU A 223 -1.54 -25.77 2.82
N LYS A 224 -1.96 -24.54 2.60
CA LYS A 224 -3.33 -24.11 2.92
C LYS A 224 -4.37 -24.80 2.04
N LEU A 225 -4.09 -24.99 0.76
CA LEU A 225 -4.98 -25.71 -0.16
C LEU A 225 -5.06 -27.21 0.18
N ILE A 226 -3.98 -27.82 0.68
CA ILE A 226 -4.01 -29.21 1.17
C ILE A 226 -4.85 -29.29 2.46
N GLU A 227 -4.68 -28.35 3.38
CA GLU A 227 -5.43 -28.31 4.64
C GLU A 227 -6.94 -28.18 4.42
N ILE A 228 -7.36 -27.26 3.54
CA ILE A 228 -8.78 -26.95 3.30
C ILE A 228 -9.42 -27.81 2.21
N GLY A 229 -8.59 -28.52 1.43
CA GLY A 229 -9.04 -29.36 0.30
C GLY A 229 -10.19 -30.30 0.64
N PRO A 230 -10.14 -31.07 1.76
CA PRO A 230 -11.24 -31.97 2.16
C PRO A 230 -12.57 -31.22 2.44
N GLU A 231 -12.51 -30.01 2.98
CA GLU A 231 -13.70 -29.18 3.22
C GLU A 231 -14.29 -28.70 1.90
N LEU A 232 -13.46 -28.19 0.99
CA LEU A 232 -13.90 -27.77 -0.35
C LEU A 232 -14.46 -28.94 -1.15
N GLU A 233 -13.87 -30.13 -1.04
CA GLU A 233 -14.37 -31.33 -1.68
C GLU A 233 -15.75 -31.72 -1.13
N ASN A 234 -15.97 -31.66 0.17
CA ASN A 234 -17.29 -31.91 0.77
C ASN A 234 -18.37 -30.91 0.33
N ARG A 235 -18.01 -29.61 0.20
CA ARG A 235 -18.97 -28.54 -0.12
C ARG A 235 -19.22 -28.44 -1.63
N PHE A 236 -18.20 -28.58 -2.43
CA PHE A 236 -18.25 -28.31 -3.88
C PHE A 236 -18.03 -29.55 -4.75
N GLY A 237 -17.55 -30.66 -4.16
CA GLY A 237 -17.19 -31.85 -4.91
C GLY A 237 -15.85 -31.74 -5.64
N VAL A 238 -15.00 -30.77 -5.21
CA VAL A 238 -13.72 -30.45 -5.85
C VAL A 238 -12.67 -30.13 -4.81
N ALA A 239 -11.53 -30.81 -4.86
CA ALA A 239 -10.31 -30.45 -4.14
C ALA A 239 -9.36 -29.71 -5.12
N PRO A 240 -9.15 -28.38 -4.97
CA PRO A 240 -8.34 -27.62 -5.91
C PRO A 240 -6.87 -28.01 -5.81
N ARG A 241 -6.21 -28.09 -6.96
CA ARG A 241 -4.75 -28.22 -7.07
C ARG A 241 -4.23 -27.03 -7.84
N THR A 242 -3.17 -26.41 -7.33
CA THR A 242 -2.61 -25.19 -7.91
C THR A 242 -1.20 -25.43 -8.39
N ARG A 243 -0.89 -24.93 -9.58
CA ARG A 243 0.45 -24.87 -10.13
C ARG A 243 0.96 -23.45 -9.96
N ILE A 244 2.23 -23.30 -9.61
CA ILE A 244 2.85 -22.01 -9.34
C ILE A 244 4.18 -21.91 -10.09
N GLY A 245 4.37 -20.79 -10.78
CA GLY A 245 5.63 -20.42 -11.41
C GLY A 245 6.19 -19.15 -10.77
N ILE A 246 7.46 -19.17 -10.38
CA ILE A 246 8.13 -18.03 -9.73
C ILE A 246 9.36 -17.63 -10.54
N ALA A 247 9.49 -16.35 -10.89
CA ALA A 247 10.65 -15.84 -11.61
C ALA A 247 11.13 -14.50 -11.04
N THR A 248 12.43 -14.35 -10.91
CA THR A 248 13.08 -13.11 -10.47
C THR A 248 13.86 -12.48 -11.62
N GLY A 249 13.65 -11.19 -11.85
CA GLY A 249 14.36 -10.46 -12.90
C GLY A 249 13.85 -9.04 -13.05
N SER A 250 14.48 -8.31 -14.00
CA SER A 250 14.09 -6.93 -14.28
C SER A 250 12.72 -6.86 -14.96
N ALA A 251 11.90 -5.91 -14.52
CA ALA A 251 10.63 -5.57 -15.12
C ALA A 251 10.39 -4.05 -14.99
N ILE A 252 9.50 -3.53 -15.82
CA ILE A 252 8.96 -2.18 -15.67
C ILE A 252 7.72 -2.33 -14.77
N VAL A 253 7.72 -1.66 -13.63
CA VAL A 253 6.63 -1.67 -12.65
C VAL A 253 6.09 -0.27 -12.47
N GLY A 254 4.77 -0.11 -12.48
CA GLY A 254 4.15 1.19 -12.29
C GLY A 254 2.71 1.25 -12.76
N ASN A 255 2.18 2.46 -12.80
CA ASN A 255 0.85 2.71 -13.33
C ASN A 255 0.89 2.71 -14.86
N LEU A 256 0.63 1.54 -15.46
CA LEU A 256 0.67 1.32 -16.90
C LEU A 256 -0.75 1.27 -17.46
N GLY A 257 -0.93 1.85 -18.64
CA GLY A 257 -2.22 1.87 -19.33
C GLY A 257 -2.45 3.16 -20.10
N SER A 258 -3.71 3.51 -20.25
CA SER A 258 -4.15 4.74 -20.93
C SER A 258 -4.66 5.76 -19.91
N ASN A 259 -4.86 7.00 -20.35
CA ASN A 259 -5.46 8.06 -19.51
C ASN A 259 -6.87 7.71 -19.00
N CYS A 260 -7.57 6.80 -19.68
CA CYS A 260 -8.92 6.38 -19.28
C CYS A 260 -8.91 5.17 -18.34
N ARG A 261 -7.87 4.32 -18.41
CA ARG A 261 -7.76 3.09 -17.62
C ARG A 261 -6.29 2.73 -17.45
N PHE A 262 -5.84 2.77 -16.24
CA PHE A 262 -4.51 2.32 -15.84
C PHE A 262 -4.62 1.32 -14.69
N ALA A 263 -3.61 0.48 -14.56
CA ALA A 263 -3.44 -0.44 -13.45
C ALA A 263 -2.00 -0.40 -12.97
N TYR A 264 -1.79 -0.55 -11.68
CA TYR A 264 -0.46 -0.76 -11.13
C TYR A 264 -0.07 -2.21 -11.43
N THR A 265 0.87 -2.40 -12.33
CA THR A 265 1.23 -3.71 -12.88
C THR A 265 2.70 -3.79 -13.25
N ALA A 266 3.18 -4.99 -13.47
CA ALA A 266 4.53 -5.27 -13.95
C ALA A 266 4.51 -5.77 -15.38
N VAL A 267 5.47 -5.30 -16.22
CA VAL A 267 5.68 -5.76 -17.59
C VAL A 267 7.17 -6.02 -17.80
N GLY A 268 7.51 -7.22 -18.23
CA GLY A 268 8.89 -7.61 -18.45
C GLY A 268 9.05 -9.09 -18.74
N ASP A 269 10.28 -9.46 -19.03
CA ASP A 269 10.63 -10.84 -19.35
C ASP A 269 10.41 -11.80 -18.17
N SER A 270 10.71 -11.36 -16.93
CA SER A 270 10.46 -12.11 -15.70
C SER A 270 8.98 -12.45 -15.51
N VAL A 271 8.06 -11.54 -15.90
CA VAL A 271 6.61 -11.80 -15.83
C VAL A 271 6.22 -12.93 -16.78
N ASN A 272 6.72 -12.89 -18.00
CA ASN A 272 6.47 -13.92 -19.00
C ASN A 272 7.09 -15.30 -18.60
N ILE A 273 8.29 -15.27 -17.99
CA ILE A 273 8.94 -16.51 -17.51
C ILE A 273 8.10 -17.12 -16.40
N ALA A 274 7.63 -16.35 -15.42
CA ALA A 274 6.81 -16.87 -14.31
C ALA A 274 5.55 -17.59 -14.83
N SER A 275 4.84 -17.01 -15.81
CA SER A 275 3.69 -17.63 -16.46
C SER A 275 4.04 -18.96 -17.14
N ARG A 276 5.18 -19.00 -17.82
CA ARG A 276 5.64 -20.21 -18.52
C ARG A 276 6.09 -21.30 -17.56
N LEU A 277 6.70 -20.94 -16.43
CA LEU A 277 7.05 -21.87 -15.36
C LEU A 277 5.79 -22.47 -14.73
N GLU A 278 4.73 -21.67 -14.54
CA GLU A 278 3.44 -22.20 -14.12
C GLU A 278 2.96 -23.31 -15.07
N THR A 279 2.91 -23.01 -16.37
CA THR A 279 2.45 -23.97 -17.38
C THR A 279 3.37 -25.20 -17.48
N ALA A 280 4.68 -25.05 -17.32
CA ALA A 280 5.64 -26.15 -17.34
C ALA A 280 5.44 -27.16 -16.21
N ASN A 281 4.86 -26.78 -15.07
CA ASN A 281 4.48 -27.70 -14.00
C ASN A 281 3.60 -28.85 -14.50
N LYS A 282 2.72 -28.59 -15.48
CA LYS A 282 1.83 -29.62 -16.06
C LYS A 282 2.61 -30.73 -16.73
N VAL A 283 3.67 -30.39 -17.45
CA VAL A 283 4.50 -31.33 -18.19
C VAL A 283 5.45 -32.09 -17.27
N LEU A 284 6.00 -31.35 -16.26
CA LEU A 284 7.00 -31.94 -15.35
C LEU A 284 6.39 -32.66 -14.15
N GLY A 285 5.05 -32.58 -13.97
CA GLY A 285 4.35 -33.19 -12.83
C GLY A 285 4.71 -32.57 -11.49
N THR A 286 5.10 -31.27 -11.50
CA THR A 286 5.47 -30.49 -10.32
C THR A 286 4.35 -29.54 -9.91
N THR A 287 4.44 -28.93 -8.74
CA THR A 287 3.46 -27.95 -8.23
C THR A 287 4.03 -26.54 -8.17
N ILE A 288 5.32 -26.38 -7.86
CA ILE A 288 5.98 -25.08 -7.82
C ILE A 288 7.29 -25.19 -8.61
N LEU A 289 7.41 -24.37 -9.66
CA LEU A 289 8.64 -24.23 -10.42
C LEU A 289 9.22 -22.83 -10.26
N THR A 290 10.53 -22.77 -10.20
CA THR A 290 11.28 -21.54 -10.15
C THR A 290 12.53 -21.61 -11.02
N MET A 291 13.23 -20.50 -11.16
CA MET A 291 14.45 -20.39 -11.94
C MET A 291 15.68 -20.14 -11.05
N ARG A 292 16.87 -20.36 -11.60
CA ARG A 292 18.15 -20.22 -10.89
C ARG A 292 18.29 -18.84 -10.22
N GLU A 293 17.90 -17.77 -10.90
CA GLU A 293 18.01 -16.39 -10.39
C GLU A 293 17.15 -16.18 -9.14
N THR A 294 15.97 -16.79 -9.09
CA THR A 294 15.10 -16.76 -7.90
C THR A 294 15.74 -17.52 -6.74
N VAL A 295 16.29 -18.71 -7.01
CA VAL A 295 16.98 -19.49 -5.99
C VAL A 295 18.18 -18.72 -5.45
N ALA A 296 19.02 -18.15 -6.33
CA ALA A 296 20.18 -17.37 -5.93
C ALA A 296 19.80 -16.14 -5.08
N ALA A 297 18.74 -15.41 -5.47
CA ALA A 297 18.24 -14.25 -4.72
C ALA A 297 17.70 -14.68 -3.34
N ALA A 298 16.90 -15.74 -3.26
CA ALA A 298 16.36 -16.23 -1.98
C ALA A 298 17.47 -16.64 -1.00
N PHE A 299 18.57 -17.25 -1.50
CA PHE A 299 19.72 -17.61 -0.67
C PHE A 299 20.56 -16.41 -0.23
N ALA A 300 20.82 -15.46 -1.13
CA ALA A 300 21.59 -14.26 -0.80
C ALA A 300 20.96 -13.46 0.34
N GLU A 301 19.65 -13.51 0.47
CA GLU A 301 18.86 -12.79 1.45
C GLU A 301 18.64 -13.62 2.73
N GLY A 302 18.35 -14.91 2.61
CA GLY A 302 18.18 -15.82 3.75
C GLY A 302 19.42 -15.98 4.61
N SER A 303 20.62 -15.90 4.02
CA SER A 303 21.90 -15.98 4.75
C SER A 303 22.22 -14.75 5.61
N LYS A 304 21.59 -13.62 5.37
CA LYS A 304 21.73 -12.41 6.20
C LYS A 304 20.86 -12.43 7.46
N SER A 305 19.78 -13.20 7.44
CA SER A 305 18.78 -13.28 8.52
C SER A 305 19.09 -14.38 9.55
N SER A 306 19.89 -15.38 9.22
CA SER A 306 20.28 -16.47 10.12
C SER A 306 21.72 -16.31 10.58
N SER A 307 21.97 -16.55 11.89
CA SER A 307 23.30 -16.65 12.48
C SER A 307 24.20 -17.59 11.66
N PRO A 308 25.55 -17.37 11.65
CA PRO A 308 26.47 -18.07 10.71
C PRO A 308 26.66 -19.58 10.93
N SER A 309 25.68 -20.27 11.47
CA SER A 309 25.69 -21.74 11.67
C SER A 309 24.90 -22.51 10.62
N SER A 310 24.29 -21.87 9.61
CA SER A 310 23.67 -22.58 8.50
C SER A 310 24.74 -22.97 7.47
N SER A 311 25.39 -24.11 7.72
CA SER A 311 26.22 -24.81 6.76
C SER A 311 25.40 -25.02 5.47
N ILE A 312 25.83 -24.38 4.39
CA ILE A 312 25.54 -24.83 3.04
C ILE A 312 26.10 -26.22 2.94
N LEU A 313 25.28 -27.26 3.18
CA LEU A 313 25.59 -28.61 2.81
C LEU A 313 25.46 -28.71 1.29
N ALA A 314 26.45 -28.17 0.58
CA ALA A 314 26.78 -28.60 -0.76
C ALA A 314 27.32 -30.02 -0.59
N THR A 315 26.49 -31.01 -0.75
CA THR A 315 26.95 -32.39 -0.92
C THR A 315 27.58 -32.44 -2.31
N GLN A 316 28.91 -32.23 -2.35
CA GLN A 316 29.73 -32.76 -3.43
C GLN A 316 29.70 -34.25 -3.22
N ASP A 317 28.92 -34.95 -4.04
CA ASP A 317 29.29 -36.20 -4.69
C ASP A 317 28.07 -36.88 -5.30
N ASN A 318 28.23 -37.23 -6.57
CA ASN A 318 27.39 -38.03 -7.47
C ASN A 318 26.17 -37.33 -8.13
N GLU A 319 26.22 -37.33 -9.41
CA GLU A 319 25.34 -37.12 -10.57
C GLU A 319 23.78 -37.10 -10.40
N LEU A 320 23.24 -37.08 -9.21
CA LEU A 320 21.82 -37.08 -8.89
C LEU A 320 21.43 -35.73 -8.27
N THR A 321 20.76 -34.89 -9.07
CA THR A 321 20.03 -33.66 -8.74
C THR A 321 20.43 -32.98 -7.43
N PRO A 322 21.27 -31.92 -7.46
CA PRO A 322 21.64 -31.20 -6.25
C PRO A 322 20.39 -30.57 -5.62
N GLU A 323 20.14 -30.93 -4.37
CA GLU A 323 19.12 -30.31 -3.53
C GLU A 323 19.75 -29.25 -2.67
N ILE A 324 19.11 -28.06 -2.61
CA ILE A 324 19.54 -26.98 -1.74
C ILE A 324 18.48 -26.79 -0.67
N ARG A 325 18.88 -26.76 0.60
CA ARG A 325 17.98 -26.61 1.75
C ARG A 325 18.18 -25.25 2.40
N LEU A 326 17.11 -24.48 2.52
CA LEU A 326 17.10 -23.19 3.20
C LEU A 326 16.23 -23.28 4.45
N PRO A 327 16.84 -23.41 5.65
CA PRO A 327 16.11 -23.44 6.91
C PRO A 327 15.42 -22.10 7.19
N GLN A 328 14.19 -22.15 7.70
CA GLN A 328 13.41 -21.01 8.12
C GLN A 328 13.31 -20.95 9.66
N PRO A 329 13.09 -19.75 10.26
CA PRO A 329 13.01 -19.58 11.70
C PRO A 329 11.97 -20.46 12.40
N GLU A 330 10.87 -20.77 11.73
CA GLU A 330 9.76 -21.57 12.26
C GLU A 330 10.01 -23.09 12.20
N GLY A 331 11.24 -23.52 11.89
CA GLY A 331 11.60 -24.92 11.78
C GLY A 331 11.19 -25.59 10.45
N GLU A 332 10.73 -24.80 9.50
CA GLU A 332 10.48 -25.22 8.13
C GLU A 332 11.77 -25.20 7.32
N ILE A 333 11.80 -26.01 6.28
CA ILE A 333 12.92 -26.07 5.34
C ILE A 333 12.37 -25.91 3.94
N LEU A 334 12.79 -24.86 3.23
CA LEU A 334 12.57 -24.75 1.79
C LEU A 334 13.57 -25.64 1.07
N LEU A 335 13.05 -26.57 0.29
CA LEU A 335 13.84 -27.53 -0.48
C LEU A 335 13.79 -27.15 -1.96
N PHE A 336 14.92 -26.78 -2.53
CA PHE A 336 15.07 -26.51 -3.96
C PHE A 336 15.77 -27.71 -4.63
N ARG A 337 15.03 -28.39 -5.52
CA ARG A 337 15.54 -29.48 -6.31
C ARG A 337 15.84 -29.04 -7.74
N ARG A 338 17.06 -29.16 -8.20
CA ARG A 338 17.47 -28.84 -9.56
C ARG A 338 16.86 -29.84 -10.54
N LEU A 339 16.17 -29.35 -11.57
CA LEU A 339 15.61 -30.16 -12.65
C LEU A 339 16.48 -30.13 -13.92
N GLY A 340 17.34 -29.12 -14.04
CA GLY A 340 18.23 -28.90 -15.18
C GLY A 340 17.79 -27.83 -16.15
N PRO A 341 18.54 -27.62 -17.24
CA PRO A 341 18.21 -26.63 -18.27
C PRO A 341 17.03 -27.09 -19.12
N ALA A 342 16.07 -26.18 -19.33
CA ALA A 342 14.93 -26.39 -20.21
C ALA A 342 14.72 -25.21 -21.14
N LEU A 343 14.29 -25.50 -22.35
CA LEU A 343 13.84 -24.47 -23.29
C LEU A 343 12.36 -24.20 -23.00
N VAL A 344 12.07 -22.99 -22.55
CA VAL A 344 10.71 -22.57 -22.25
C VAL A 344 10.12 -21.93 -23.53
N GLU A 345 8.87 -22.20 -23.82
CA GLU A 345 8.19 -21.75 -25.03
C GLU A 345 8.43 -20.26 -25.32
N GLY A 346 8.85 -19.93 -26.55
CA GLY A 346 9.16 -18.57 -27.03
C GLY A 346 10.46 -17.96 -26.47
N LYS A 347 11.35 -18.74 -25.86
CA LYS A 347 12.73 -18.35 -25.54
C LYS A 347 13.72 -19.05 -26.44
N LEU A 348 14.77 -18.32 -26.84
CA LEU A 348 15.91 -18.90 -27.58
C LEU A 348 16.99 -19.46 -26.63
N GLN A 349 16.96 -19.05 -25.36
CA GLN A 349 17.92 -19.48 -24.35
C GLN A 349 17.27 -20.42 -23.37
N THR A 350 18.01 -21.42 -22.94
CA THR A 350 17.60 -22.36 -21.89
C THR A 350 17.57 -21.64 -20.53
N ILE A 351 16.57 -21.97 -19.71
CA ILE A 351 16.44 -21.54 -18.34
C ILE A 351 16.71 -22.72 -17.44
N GLU A 352 17.49 -22.54 -16.39
CA GLU A 352 17.73 -23.58 -15.39
C GLU A 352 16.55 -23.65 -14.43
N LEU A 353 15.85 -24.79 -14.47
CA LEU A 353 14.63 -25.03 -13.70
C LEU A 353 14.94 -25.67 -12.36
N TRP A 354 14.21 -25.22 -11.36
CA TRP A 354 14.24 -25.73 -10.01
C TRP A 354 12.81 -25.97 -9.51
N GLU A 355 12.59 -27.09 -8.85
CA GLU A 355 11.36 -27.38 -8.12
C GLU A 355 11.50 -26.90 -6.68
N LEU A 356 10.48 -26.22 -6.16
CA LEU A 356 10.41 -25.79 -4.77
C LEU A 356 9.41 -26.66 -3.99
N ARG A 357 9.81 -27.11 -2.80
CA ARG A 357 8.99 -27.86 -1.84
C ARG A 357 9.23 -27.36 -0.43
N THR A 358 8.35 -27.70 0.50
CA THR A 358 8.56 -27.56 1.94
C THR A 358 8.73 -28.90 2.61
N GLU A 359 9.63 -28.95 3.59
CA GLU A 359 9.72 -30.05 4.56
C GLU A 359 9.53 -29.48 5.96
N ARG A 360 8.62 -30.05 6.76
CA ARG A 360 8.52 -29.81 8.20
C ARG A 360 9.31 -30.85 8.95
N LYS A 361 10.06 -30.47 9.98
CA LYS A 361 10.83 -31.38 10.82
C LYS A 361 10.00 -32.52 11.43
N ASP A 362 8.71 -32.30 11.61
CA ASP A 362 7.80 -33.23 12.28
C ASP A 362 7.16 -34.27 11.32
N ASN A 363 7.34 -34.12 10.00
CA ASN A 363 6.71 -34.99 8.99
C ASN A 363 7.72 -35.56 7.98
N ILE A 364 8.68 -36.36 8.48
CA ILE A 364 9.60 -37.14 7.61
C ILE A 364 8.87 -38.24 6.84
N ALA A 365 7.57 -38.45 7.03
CA ALA A 365 6.85 -39.64 6.58
C ALA A 365 5.90 -39.49 5.41
N GLN A 366 5.80 -38.32 4.75
CA GLN A 366 5.03 -38.21 3.50
C GLN A 366 5.91 -37.76 2.33
N SER A 367 6.84 -38.64 1.93
CA SER A 367 7.45 -38.55 0.61
C SER A 367 6.40 -38.89 -0.44
N PHE A 368 5.90 -37.87 -1.15
CA PHE A 368 5.19 -38.10 -2.40
C PHE A 368 6.15 -38.82 -3.36
N THR A 369 5.90 -40.09 -3.62
CA THR A 369 6.64 -40.88 -4.60
C THR A 369 6.32 -40.32 -5.99
N ILE A 370 7.23 -39.52 -6.51
CA ILE A 370 7.17 -39.07 -7.90
C ILE A 370 7.73 -40.23 -8.73
N ALA A 371 6.99 -40.59 -9.80
CA ALA A 371 7.47 -41.53 -10.80
C ALA A 371 8.86 -41.08 -11.31
N PRO A 372 9.80 -42.03 -11.54
CA PRO A 372 11.12 -41.66 -12.03
C PRO A 372 11.00 -40.89 -13.35
N TRP A 373 11.73 -39.78 -13.44
CA TRP A 373 11.78 -38.93 -14.61
C TRP A 373 12.24 -39.75 -15.84
N GLN A 374 11.37 -39.98 -16.78
CA GLN A 374 11.75 -40.43 -18.10
C GLN A 374 12.11 -39.18 -18.91
N GLU A 375 13.33 -39.14 -19.46
CA GLU A 375 13.79 -38.18 -20.47
C GLU A 375 12.85 -38.21 -21.70
N THR A 376 11.74 -37.53 -21.61
CA THR A 376 10.84 -37.42 -22.75
C THR A 376 11.33 -36.27 -23.62
N ARG A 377 11.82 -36.63 -24.79
CA ARG A 377 12.24 -35.77 -25.91
C ARG A 377 11.10 -34.87 -26.41
N TYR A 378 10.69 -33.90 -25.60
CA TYR A 378 9.65 -32.95 -25.99
C TYR A 378 10.18 -31.52 -26.25
N PHE A 379 11.50 -31.36 -26.32
CA PHE A 379 12.12 -30.04 -26.55
C PHE A 379 12.83 -29.90 -27.90
N SER A 380 12.48 -30.72 -28.89
CA SER A 380 12.98 -30.53 -30.25
C SER A 380 11.81 -30.39 -31.22
N LYS A 381 11.29 -29.17 -31.34
CA LYS A 381 10.86 -28.58 -32.64
C LYS A 381 10.63 -27.09 -32.46
#